data_88b034100ca475d40be3b70c64fc786d
#
_entry.id   88b034100ca475d40be3b70c64fc786d
#
_cell.length_a   1.000
_cell.length_b   1.000
_cell.length_c   1.000
_cell.angle_alpha   90.00
_cell.angle_beta   90.00
_cell.angle_gamma   90.00
#
_symmetry.space_group_name_H-M   'P 1'
#
loop_
_entity.id
_entity.type
_entity.pdbx_description
1 polymer ?
#
loop_
_entity_poly.entity_id
_entity_poly.type
_entity_poly.pdbx_seq_one_letter_code
_entity_poly.pdbx_strand_id
1 'polypeptide(L)'
;MKGSKSLLALGFALACAAFTFSLAVCAQAQTFTSLYSFCTQTNCADGDGVNAPLVQGTDGNLYGETVFGGSIGNSYCGSAGCGTIFKMTPQGKFTTLYTFCLSSTCTDGAGPAGGLVLATDGNFYGVTDGGGANNFGTVFRITPAGKLTTLHNFDDTDGWPQGVGLIQAANGTFYGTTPFGGAYGQGTVFQISASGIFTSVHSFCANSGCPDGSSPNGLTQGVDGNLYGTTLSGGVTDNCNSGSTSGTFFQLTPAGTLTTLAVFCRLTGNRPNSTLVQAANGNFYSTTSAGGDSTHVDQGTVYEMTPAGSITSLYSFCLQTDCPDGKTPIGLALGTDGNFYGTTELADATQKGTIYEITPAGQLTTLHFFTATNGNFLGGSNPVGPMVLHTNGTFYGLTGLGGKKGIGTIFSLATGLPPFVKTIPTSAAAGTNVIILGTNLTGATAVSFNGTAAKFTVVSSSEITTTVPGGATSGTVTVTTAGGKKLNSNVMFQVP
;
A
#
# COMPACT_ATOMS: atom_id res chain seq x y z
N MET A 1 20.49 81.24 38.08
CA MET A 1 19.49 81.47 37.02
C MET A 1 19.70 80.49 35.89
N LYS A 2 18.69 79.74 35.57
CA LYS A 2 18.50 78.99 34.30
C LYS A 2 19.70 78.08 33.78
N GLY A 3 19.71 76.79 33.76
CA GLY A 3 18.67 75.85 33.51
C GLY A 3 19.28 74.86 32.51
N SER A 4 19.75 73.75 32.98
CA SER A 4 20.29 72.71 32.13
C SER A 4 19.55 71.41 32.49
N LYS A 5 18.48 71.15 31.80
CA LYS A 5 17.79 69.86 31.74
C LYS A 5 17.58 69.55 30.26
N SER A 6 18.29 68.57 29.73
CA SER A 6 17.89 67.74 28.59
C SER A 6 19.11 67.07 27.95
N LEU A 7 19.60 66.00 28.57
CA LEU A 7 20.51 65.06 27.93
C LEU A 7 20.42 63.71 28.66
N LEU A 8 19.22 63.15 28.76
CA LEU A 8 19.03 61.80 29.30
C LEU A 8 17.74 61.18 28.76
N ALA A 9 17.51 61.26 27.45
CA ALA A 9 16.36 60.61 26.83
C ALA A 9 16.65 60.10 25.38
N LEU A 10 17.89 59.72 25.10
CA LEU A 10 18.23 59.14 23.76
C LEU A 10 19.04 57.85 23.85
N GLY A 11 18.90 57.11 24.95
CA GLY A 11 19.67 55.86 25.21
C GLY A 11 18.87 54.60 25.37
N PHE A 12 17.56 54.58 25.14
CA PHE A 12 16.71 53.40 25.46
C PHE A 12 15.73 52.99 24.34
N ALA A 13 15.98 53.36 23.09
CA ALA A 13 15.08 53.00 21.98
C ALA A 13 15.77 52.13 20.91
N LEU A 14 16.87 51.44 21.21
CA LEU A 14 17.61 50.61 20.22
C LEU A 14 17.88 49.16 20.70
N ALA A 15 17.00 48.56 21.49
CA ALA A 15 17.22 47.20 21.93
C ALA A 15 15.93 46.38 22.05
N CYS A 16 15.00 46.47 21.10
CA CYS A 16 13.86 45.52 21.01
C CYS A 16 13.32 45.40 19.57
N ALA A 17 14.18 45.34 18.58
CA ALA A 17 13.83 44.77 17.26
C ALA A 17 14.42 43.37 17.19
N ALA A 18 13.99 42.50 18.08
CA ALA A 18 14.12 41.04 17.85
C ALA A 18 13.21 40.73 16.68
N PHE A 19 13.82 40.60 15.49
CA PHE A 19 13.21 40.02 14.32
C PHE A 19 12.82 38.60 14.65
N THR A 20 11.58 38.38 15.07
CA THR A 20 10.93 37.08 14.92
C THR A 20 10.72 36.87 13.42
N PHE A 21 11.71 36.27 12.76
CA PHE A 21 11.48 35.55 11.51
C PHE A 21 10.58 34.37 11.86
N SER A 22 9.29 34.63 11.92
CA SER A 22 8.27 33.60 11.75
C SER A 22 8.51 33.06 10.34
N LEU A 23 9.21 31.93 10.23
CA LEU A 23 9.12 31.05 9.07
C LEU A 23 7.63 30.72 8.96
N ALA A 24 6.89 31.51 8.20
CA ALA A 24 5.63 31.09 7.66
C ALA A 24 5.97 29.87 6.77
N VAL A 25 5.96 28.69 7.35
CA VAL A 25 5.78 27.47 6.59
C VAL A 25 4.47 27.71 5.86
N CYS A 26 4.54 28.03 4.57
CA CYS A 26 3.37 27.97 3.70
C CYS A 26 2.84 26.56 3.86
N ALA A 27 1.82 26.38 4.69
CA ALA A 27 1.03 25.18 4.70
C ALA A 27 0.47 25.08 3.28
N GLN A 28 1.07 24.22 2.46
CA GLN A 28 0.55 23.95 1.14
C GLN A 28 -0.84 23.39 1.36
N ALA A 29 -1.85 24.07 0.82
CA ALA A 29 -3.23 23.67 0.98
C ALA A 29 -3.39 22.25 0.41
N GLN A 30 -3.75 21.32 1.27
CA GLN A 30 -4.06 19.96 0.87
C GLN A 30 -5.25 19.99 -0.08
N THR A 31 -5.12 19.30 -1.21
CA THR A 31 -6.20 19.25 -2.19
C THR A 31 -6.68 17.81 -2.37
N PHE A 32 -7.90 17.54 -1.90
CA PHE A 32 -8.61 16.30 -2.17
C PHE A 32 -9.44 16.45 -3.44
N THR A 33 -9.42 15.44 -4.31
CA THR A 33 -10.22 15.40 -5.55
C THR A 33 -10.77 14.00 -5.77
N SER A 34 -12.09 13.88 -5.94
CA SER A 34 -12.70 12.66 -6.46
C SER A 34 -12.52 12.64 -7.99
N LEU A 35 -11.78 11.65 -8.49
CA LEU A 35 -11.38 11.56 -9.89
C LEU A 35 -12.34 10.72 -10.74
N TYR A 36 -12.87 9.64 -10.16
CA TYR A 36 -13.74 8.70 -10.85
C TYR A 36 -14.77 8.10 -9.90
N SER A 37 -15.97 7.82 -10.40
CA SER A 37 -17.02 7.06 -9.70
C SER A 37 -17.31 5.79 -10.47
N PHE A 38 -17.29 4.64 -9.78
CA PHE A 38 -17.55 3.34 -10.39
C PHE A 38 -19.04 3.13 -10.75
N CYS A 39 -19.29 2.11 -11.57
CA CYS A 39 -20.62 1.72 -12.06
C CYS A 39 -21.35 2.87 -12.78
N THR A 40 -20.64 3.74 -13.45
CA THR A 40 -21.21 4.84 -14.25
C THR A 40 -21.55 4.43 -15.69
N GLN A 41 -20.97 3.33 -16.16
CA GLN A 41 -21.29 2.73 -17.45
C GLN A 41 -22.45 1.73 -17.33
N THR A 42 -23.13 1.47 -18.45
CA THR A 42 -24.24 0.51 -18.49
C THR A 42 -23.78 -0.85 -17.93
N ASN A 43 -24.59 -1.42 -17.03
CA ASN A 43 -24.32 -2.70 -16.41
C ASN A 43 -23.00 -2.74 -15.63
N CYS A 44 -22.55 -1.62 -15.06
CA CYS A 44 -21.28 -1.52 -14.38
C CYS A 44 -20.09 -2.10 -15.18
N ALA A 45 -20.06 -1.87 -16.51
CA ALA A 45 -18.98 -2.35 -17.37
C ALA A 45 -17.60 -1.78 -16.98
N ASP A 46 -17.58 -0.69 -16.22
CA ASP A 46 -16.42 -0.06 -15.61
C ASP A 46 -16.04 -0.64 -14.23
N GLY A 47 -16.77 -1.65 -13.76
CA GLY A 47 -16.50 -2.35 -12.51
C GLY A 47 -17.32 -1.86 -11.31
N ASP A 48 -17.29 -2.67 -10.25
CA ASP A 48 -17.98 -2.51 -8.97
C ASP A 48 -17.15 -3.18 -7.86
N GLY A 49 -17.23 -2.66 -6.63
CA GLY A 49 -16.57 -3.30 -5.48
C GLY A 49 -15.04 -3.28 -5.54
N VAL A 50 -14.44 -2.10 -5.41
CA VAL A 50 -13.00 -1.97 -5.23
C VAL A 50 -12.61 -2.31 -3.80
N ASN A 51 -11.56 -3.11 -3.60
CA ASN A 51 -11.06 -3.49 -2.27
C ASN A 51 -9.53 -3.66 -2.19
N ALA A 52 -8.81 -3.36 -3.26
CA ALA A 52 -7.38 -3.56 -3.36
C ALA A 52 -6.65 -2.28 -3.79
N PRO A 53 -5.39 -2.07 -3.38
CA PRO A 53 -4.66 -0.85 -3.68
C PRO A 53 -4.40 -0.67 -5.19
N LEU A 54 -4.21 0.59 -5.60
CA LEU A 54 -3.73 0.93 -6.92
C LEU A 54 -2.22 0.66 -7.04
N VAL A 55 -1.74 0.45 -8.28
CA VAL A 55 -0.31 0.40 -8.59
C VAL A 55 0.01 1.37 -9.73
N GLN A 56 1.17 2.04 -9.65
CA GLN A 56 1.67 2.87 -10.75
C GLN A 56 2.38 2.00 -11.79
N GLY A 57 2.00 2.14 -13.06
CA GLY A 57 2.67 1.49 -14.19
C GLY A 57 3.85 2.28 -14.73
N THR A 58 4.61 1.65 -15.65
CA THR A 58 5.77 2.27 -16.33
C THR A 58 5.37 3.43 -17.22
N ASP A 59 4.12 3.45 -17.69
CA ASP A 59 3.54 4.55 -18.49
C ASP A 59 3.06 5.74 -17.64
N GLY A 60 3.28 5.70 -16.32
CA GLY A 60 2.86 6.73 -15.38
C GLY A 60 1.37 6.75 -15.08
N ASN A 61 0.60 5.76 -15.56
CA ASN A 61 -0.80 5.60 -15.20
C ASN A 61 -0.96 4.73 -13.94
N LEU A 62 -2.14 4.79 -13.36
CA LEU A 62 -2.56 3.97 -12.23
C LEU A 62 -3.33 2.77 -12.76
N TYR A 63 -3.08 1.61 -12.19
CA TYR A 63 -3.76 0.36 -12.50
C TYR A 63 -4.43 -0.18 -11.24
N GLY A 64 -5.59 -0.79 -11.40
CA GLY A 64 -6.34 -1.37 -10.30
C GLY A 64 -7.34 -2.41 -10.79
N GLU A 65 -8.08 -2.95 -9.85
CA GLU A 65 -9.03 -4.02 -10.09
C GLU A 65 -10.34 -3.76 -9.35
N THR A 66 -11.42 -4.35 -9.84
CA THR A 66 -12.71 -4.40 -9.19
C THR A 66 -13.16 -5.84 -9.01
N VAL A 67 -13.72 -6.18 -7.85
CA VAL A 67 -14.16 -7.55 -7.54
C VAL A 67 -15.38 -7.95 -8.36
N PHE A 68 -16.25 -6.97 -8.63
CA PHE A 68 -17.52 -7.13 -9.32
C PHE A 68 -17.62 -6.24 -10.55
N GLY A 69 -18.78 -6.27 -11.23
CA GLY A 69 -18.99 -5.53 -12.47
C GLY A 69 -18.38 -6.21 -13.68
N GLY A 70 -18.29 -5.50 -14.79
CA GLY A 70 -17.82 -6.05 -16.06
C GLY A 70 -18.86 -6.96 -16.72
N SER A 71 -18.65 -8.25 -16.79
CA SER A 71 -19.58 -9.22 -17.39
C SER A 71 -20.71 -9.59 -16.44
N ILE A 72 -21.86 -8.92 -16.55
CA ILE A 72 -23.07 -9.31 -15.80
C ILE A 72 -23.90 -10.31 -16.58
N GLY A 73 -24.66 -11.14 -15.82
CA GLY A 73 -25.52 -12.17 -16.41
C GLY A 73 -24.79 -13.47 -16.79
N ASN A 74 -23.52 -13.59 -16.45
CA ASN A 74 -22.77 -14.84 -16.54
C ASN A 74 -23.31 -15.84 -15.50
N SER A 75 -23.36 -17.13 -15.85
CA SER A 75 -23.87 -18.18 -14.97
C SER A 75 -23.05 -18.36 -13.68
N TYR A 76 -21.79 -17.94 -13.67
CA TYR A 76 -20.90 -18.04 -12.51
C TYR A 76 -21.07 -16.87 -11.52
N CYS A 77 -21.05 -15.61 -12.00
CA CYS A 77 -21.10 -14.41 -11.16
C CYS A 77 -22.49 -13.77 -11.09
N GLY A 78 -23.45 -14.24 -11.88
CA GLY A 78 -24.82 -13.74 -11.88
C GLY A 78 -24.92 -12.25 -12.24
N SER A 79 -25.71 -11.52 -11.47
CA SER A 79 -25.94 -10.08 -11.68
C SER A 79 -24.82 -9.19 -11.12
N ALA A 80 -23.92 -9.73 -10.30
CA ALA A 80 -22.83 -8.97 -9.71
C ALA A 80 -21.70 -8.70 -10.70
N GLY A 81 -21.49 -9.59 -11.69
CA GLY A 81 -20.32 -9.59 -12.57
C GLY A 81 -19.06 -10.13 -11.90
N CYS A 82 -18.05 -10.45 -12.67
CA CYS A 82 -16.86 -11.18 -12.25
C CYS A 82 -15.62 -10.30 -12.07
N GLY A 83 -15.77 -8.99 -12.16
CA GLY A 83 -14.70 -8.03 -11.95
C GLY A 83 -13.95 -7.61 -13.20
N THR A 84 -13.16 -6.56 -13.04
CA THR A 84 -12.38 -5.94 -14.11
C THR A 84 -10.97 -5.59 -13.68
N ILE A 85 -10.07 -5.43 -14.64
CA ILE A 85 -8.80 -4.70 -14.47
C ILE A 85 -8.93 -3.40 -15.25
N PHE A 86 -8.52 -2.29 -14.64
CA PHE A 86 -8.61 -0.97 -15.24
C PHE A 86 -7.28 -0.22 -15.21
N LYS A 87 -7.19 0.79 -16.06
CA LYS A 87 -6.15 1.80 -16.08
C LYS A 87 -6.78 3.18 -15.96
N MET A 88 -6.13 4.08 -15.20
CA MET A 88 -6.54 5.46 -15.08
C MET A 88 -5.32 6.39 -15.17
N THR A 89 -5.43 7.49 -15.93
CA THR A 89 -4.39 8.53 -15.87
C THR A 89 -4.47 9.28 -14.54
N PRO A 90 -3.36 9.92 -14.07
CA PRO A 90 -3.38 10.76 -12.87
C PRO A 90 -4.43 11.87 -12.88
N GLN A 91 -4.96 12.23 -14.09
CA GLN A 91 -6.00 13.24 -14.27
C GLN A 91 -7.42 12.66 -14.32
N GLY A 92 -7.59 11.33 -14.09
CA GLY A 92 -8.90 10.69 -13.99
C GLY A 92 -9.48 10.12 -15.30
N LYS A 93 -8.69 10.04 -16.40
CA LYS A 93 -9.16 9.33 -17.60
C LYS A 93 -9.12 7.83 -17.38
N PHE A 94 -10.28 7.22 -17.24
CA PHE A 94 -10.46 5.79 -16.93
C PHE A 94 -10.59 4.94 -18.20
N THR A 95 -10.10 3.69 -18.15
CA THR A 95 -10.22 2.70 -19.22
C THR A 95 -10.25 1.30 -18.61
N THR A 96 -11.28 0.52 -18.88
CA THR A 96 -11.30 -0.92 -18.59
C THR A 96 -10.34 -1.64 -19.54
N LEU A 97 -9.39 -2.38 -19.02
CA LEU A 97 -8.39 -3.14 -19.77
C LEU A 97 -8.82 -4.58 -20.00
N TYR A 98 -9.43 -5.17 -18.98
CA TYR A 98 -9.83 -6.57 -19.00
C TYR A 98 -11.11 -6.77 -18.20
N THR A 99 -11.96 -7.67 -18.65
CA THR A 99 -13.18 -8.12 -17.97
C THR A 99 -13.07 -9.63 -17.78
N PHE A 100 -13.14 -10.06 -16.53
CA PHE A 100 -13.05 -11.48 -16.20
C PHE A 100 -14.30 -12.25 -16.56
N CYS A 101 -14.13 -13.56 -16.79
CA CYS A 101 -15.21 -14.50 -16.93
C CYS A 101 -16.19 -14.13 -18.08
N LEU A 102 -15.66 -13.72 -19.21
CA LEU A 102 -16.49 -13.52 -20.43
C LEU A 102 -17.03 -14.84 -20.98
N SER A 103 -16.37 -15.96 -20.67
CA SER A 103 -16.88 -17.31 -20.96
C SER A 103 -17.69 -17.86 -19.77
N SER A 104 -18.59 -18.81 -20.02
CA SER A 104 -19.39 -19.44 -18.96
C SER A 104 -18.57 -20.32 -18.00
N THR A 105 -17.34 -20.67 -18.35
CA THR A 105 -16.46 -21.54 -17.56
C THR A 105 -15.50 -20.80 -16.65
N CYS A 106 -15.39 -19.47 -16.79
CA CYS A 106 -14.54 -18.59 -15.95
C CYS A 106 -13.10 -19.12 -15.72
N THR A 107 -12.50 -19.76 -16.72
CA THR A 107 -11.16 -20.36 -16.62
C THR A 107 -10.04 -19.34 -16.43
N ASP A 108 -10.33 -18.07 -16.71
CA ASP A 108 -9.45 -16.92 -16.50
C ASP A 108 -9.49 -16.37 -15.06
N GLY A 109 -10.39 -16.88 -14.23
CA GLY A 109 -10.63 -16.42 -12.85
C GLY A 109 -11.85 -15.52 -12.74
N ALA A 110 -12.20 -15.18 -11.50
CA ALA A 110 -13.32 -14.29 -11.14
C ALA A 110 -13.01 -13.57 -9.83
N GLY A 111 -13.45 -12.31 -9.69
CA GLY A 111 -13.26 -11.53 -8.48
C GLY A 111 -11.78 -11.24 -8.17
N PRO A 112 -11.04 -10.48 -9.00
CA PRO A 112 -9.69 -10.07 -8.63
C PRO A 112 -9.76 -9.12 -7.42
N ALA A 113 -8.95 -9.36 -6.40
CA ALA A 113 -9.10 -8.69 -5.11
C ALA A 113 -7.79 -8.48 -4.32
N GLY A 114 -6.67 -9.02 -4.77
CA GLY A 114 -5.40 -8.96 -4.04
C GLY A 114 -4.54 -7.73 -4.32
N GLY A 115 -4.90 -6.94 -5.31
CA GLY A 115 -4.08 -5.88 -5.87
C GLY A 115 -3.05 -6.38 -6.88
N LEU A 116 -2.70 -5.49 -7.80
CA LEU A 116 -1.72 -5.79 -8.84
C LEU A 116 -0.31 -5.44 -8.38
N VAL A 117 0.68 -6.25 -8.75
CA VAL A 117 2.09 -5.93 -8.62
C VAL A 117 2.72 -5.70 -9.99
N LEU A 118 3.38 -4.54 -10.17
CA LEU A 118 4.19 -4.28 -11.35
C LEU A 118 5.53 -5.00 -11.21
N ALA A 119 5.84 -5.86 -12.15
CA ALA A 119 7.06 -6.66 -12.14
C ALA A 119 8.19 -6.04 -12.99
N THR A 120 9.39 -6.58 -12.83
CA THR A 120 10.60 -6.17 -13.55
C THR A 120 10.54 -6.42 -15.05
N ASP A 121 9.60 -7.24 -15.53
CA ASP A 121 9.31 -7.48 -16.95
C ASP A 121 8.30 -6.48 -17.55
N GLY A 122 7.84 -5.50 -16.76
CA GLY A 122 6.86 -4.47 -17.15
C GLY A 122 5.41 -4.95 -17.21
N ASN A 123 5.12 -6.22 -16.86
CA ASN A 123 3.77 -6.74 -16.74
C ASN A 123 3.24 -6.61 -15.33
N PHE A 124 1.93 -6.75 -15.17
CA PHE A 124 1.27 -6.83 -13.88
C PHE A 124 0.91 -8.28 -13.55
N TYR A 125 0.99 -8.60 -12.26
CA TYR A 125 0.63 -9.92 -11.72
C TYR A 125 -0.40 -9.72 -10.60
N GLY A 126 -1.36 -10.62 -10.52
CA GLY A 126 -2.42 -10.59 -9.53
C GLY A 126 -3.04 -11.95 -9.27
N VAL A 127 -4.02 -11.97 -8.39
CA VAL A 127 -4.80 -13.17 -8.04
C VAL A 127 -6.28 -12.91 -8.21
N THR A 128 -7.07 -13.98 -8.39
CA THR A 128 -8.53 -13.92 -8.35
C THR A 128 -9.05 -14.79 -7.21
N ASP A 129 -10.12 -14.35 -6.56
CA ASP A 129 -10.73 -15.06 -5.43
C ASP A 129 -11.46 -16.34 -5.86
N GLY A 130 -11.91 -16.40 -7.10
CA GLY A 130 -12.69 -17.51 -7.62
C GLY A 130 -12.42 -17.77 -9.10
N GLY A 131 -13.20 -18.67 -9.70
CA GLY A 131 -12.97 -19.13 -11.07
C GLY A 131 -11.70 -19.98 -11.18
N GLY A 132 -11.13 -20.04 -12.39
CA GLY A 132 -10.08 -20.98 -12.69
C GLY A 132 -10.60 -22.40 -12.91
N ALA A 133 -9.71 -23.36 -13.16
CA ALA A 133 -10.08 -24.75 -13.46
C ALA A 133 -10.79 -25.45 -12.30
N ASN A 134 -10.51 -25.05 -11.04
CA ASN A 134 -11.00 -25.71 -9.82
C ASN A 134 -11.93 -24.83 -8.98
N ASN A 135 -12.23 -23.60 -9.43
CA ASN A 135 -13.07 -22.59 -8.72
C ASN A 135 -12.48 -22.03 -7.39
N PHE A 136 -11.18 -22.21 -7.14
CA PHE A 136 -10.48 -21.66 -5.97
C PHE A 136 -9.60 -20.44 -6.33
N GLY A 137 -9.82 -19.86 -7.52
CA GLY A 137 -9.07 -18.70 -7.97
C GLY A 137 -7.84 -19.06 -8.80
N THR A 138 -7.16 -17.99 -9.24
CA THR A 138 -5.99 -18.11 -10.13
C THR A 138 -4.88 -17.17 -9.71
N VAL A 139 -3.64 -17.47 -10.13
CA VAL A 139 -2.59 -16.47 -10.31
C VAL A 139 -2.56 -16.11 -11.79
N PHE A 140 -2.56 -14.83 -12.12
CA PHE A 140 -2.51 -14.37 -13.49
C PHE A 140 -1.40 -13.34 -13.72
N ARG A 141 -1.00 -13.21 -15.00
CA ARG A 141 -0.20 -12.11 -15.51
C ARG A 141 -1.03 -11.34 -16.53
N ILE A 142 -0.96 -10.01 -16.51
CA ILE A 142 -1.59 -9.16 -17.52
C ILE A 142 -0.61 -8.11 -18.03
N THR A 143 -0.55 -7.92 -19.35
CA THR A 143 0.27 -6.87 -19.95
C THR A 143 -0.40 -5.50 -19.79
N PRO A 144 0.35 -4.36 -19.89
CA PRO A 144 -0.24 -3.01 -19.90
C PRO A 144 -1.26 -2.77 -21.03
N ALA A 145 -1.26 -3.63 -22.06
CA ALA A 145 -2.24 -3.63 -23.16
C ALA A 145 -3.47 -4.50 -22.90
N GLY A 146 -3.60 -5.15 -21.72
CA GLY A 146 -4.77 -5.92 -21.33
C GLY A 146 -4.76 -7.40 -21.75
N LYS A 147 -3.62 -7.96 -22.21
CA LYS A 147 -3.53 -9.41 -22.52
C LYS A 147 -3.26 -10.18 -21.25
N LEU A 148 -4.26 -10.97 -20.80
CA LEU A 148 -4.16 -11.83 -19.61
C LEU A 148 -3.64 -13.22 -19.96
N THR A 149 -2.91 -13.82 -19.03
CA THR A 149 -2.45 -15.21 -19.04
C THR A 149 -2.59 -15.78 -17.63
N THR A 150 -3.35 -16.86 -17.48
CA THR A 150 -3.42 -17.63 -16.23
C THR A 150 -2.12 -18.42 -16.05
N LEU A 151 -1.48 -18.27 -14.89
CA LEU A 151 -0.22 -18.93 -14.54
C LEU A 151 -0.43 -20.14 -13.64
N HIS A 152 -1.42 -20.09 -12.75
CA HIS A 152 -1.76 -21.15 -11.82
C HIS A 152 -3.25 -21.15 -11.52
N ASN A 153 -3.82 -22.35 -11.26
CA ASN A 153 -5.20 -22.52 -10.79
C ASN A 153 -5.13 -23.20 -9.42
N PHE A 154 -5.59 -22.49 -8.39
CA PHE A 154 -5.66 -23.03 -7.04
C PHE A 154 -6.68 -24.18 -6.93
N ASP A 155 -6.43 -25.13 -6.00
CA ASP A 155 -7.29 -26.31 -5.79
C ASP A 155 -7.66 -26.55 -4.31
N ASP A 156 -7.62 -25.52 -3.46
CA ASP A 156 -7.82 -25.54 -2.02
C ASP A 156 -6.69 -26.24 -1.23
N THR A 157 -6.11 -27.32 -1.76
CA THR A 157 -4.99 -28.01 -1.08
C THR A 157 -3.70 -27.20 -1.12
N ASP A 158 -3.54 -26.34 -2.11
CA ASP A 158 -2.42 -25.42 -2.26
C ASP A 158 -2.76 -23.97 -1.83
N GLY A 159 -4.03 -23.68 -1.55
CA GLY A 159 -4.51 -22.43 -1.00
C GLY A 159 -5.76 -21.90 -1.69
N TRP A 160 -6.35 -20.85 -1.08
CA TRP A 160 -7.46 -20.10 -1.63
C TRP A 160 -7.19 -18.58 -1.37
N PRO A 161 -6.78 -17.80 -2.40
CA PRO A 161 -6.31 -16.43 -2.25
C PRO A 161 -7.48 -15.43 -2.22
N GLN A 162 -8.09 -15.21 -1.06
CA GLN A 162 -9.13 -14.20 -0.90
C GLN A 162 -8.56 -12.85 -0.44
N GLY A 163 -8.50 -11.89 -1.36
CA GLY A 163 -8.15 -10.51 -1.04
C GLY A 163 -6.68 -10.26 -0.66
N VAL A 164 -5.77 -11.18 -0.99
CA VAL A 164 -4.34 -11.07 -0.64
C VAL A 164 -3.48 -11.11 -1.88
N GLY A 165 -2.64 -10.10 -2.05
CA GLY A 165 -1.83 -9.87 -3.23
C GLY A 165 -0.49 -10.60 -3.25
N LEU A 166 0.24 -10.34 -4.33
CA LEU A 166 1.59 -10.84 -4.58
C LEU A 166 2.63 -9.76 -4.26
N ILE A 167 3.88 -10.19 -4.06
CA ILE A 167 5.07 -9.35 -4.18
C ILE A 167 6.06 -10.03 -5.14
N GLN A 168 6.86 -9.24 -5.87
CA GLN A 168 8.03 -9.75 -6.55
C GLN A 168 9.26 -9.49 -5.67
N ALA A 169 9.93 -10.55 -5.24
CA ALA A 169 11.16 -10.44 -4.47
C ALA A 169 12.36 -10.10 -5.40
N ALA A 170 13.46 -9.67 -4.79
CA ALA A 170 14.68 -9.24 -5.49
C ALA A 170 15.27 -10.33 -6.40
N ASN A 171 15.01 -11.61 -6.14
CA ASN A 171 15.41 -12.75 -6.96
C ASN A 171 14.50 -12.96 -8.20
N GLY A 172 13.48 -12.11 -8.41
CA GLY A 172 12.50 -12.20 -9.49
C GLY A 172 11.34 -13.16 -9.27
N THR A 173 11.36 -13.95 -8.19
CA THR A 173 10.27 -14.87 -7.81
C THR A 173 9.12 -14.08 -7.19
N PHE A 174 7.89 -14.45 -7.49
CA PHE A 174 6.72 -13.92 -6.83
C PHE A 174 6.39 -14.74 -5.60
N TYR A 175 6.00 -14.07 -4.54
CA TYR A 175 5.48 -14.68 -3.32
C TYR A 175 4.11 -14.13 -3.01
N GLY A 176 3.24 -14.99 -2.52
CA GLY A 176 1.90 -14.64 -2.07
C GLY A 176 1.49 -15.45 -0.87
N THR A 177 0.37 -15.06 -0.30
CA THR A 177 -0.29 -15.80 0.78
C THR A 177 -1.71 -16.15 0.35
N THR A 178 -2.28 -17.15 1.00
CA THR A 178 -3.70 -17.46 0.91
C THR A 178 -4.26 -17.49 2.33
N PRO A 179 -5.35 -16.77 2.65
CA PRO A 179 -5.92 -16.79 4.00
C PRO A 179 -6.63 -18.11 4.33
N PHE A 180 -6.98 -18.89 3.31
CA PHE A 180 -7.69 -20.17 3.44
C PHE A 180 -7.02 -21.25 2.61
N GLY A 181 -7.50 -22.51 2.77
CA GLY A 181 -6.93 -23.66 2.08
C GLY A 181 -5.57 -24.09 2.64
N GLY A 182 -4.85 -24.88 1.86
CA GLY A 182 -3.60 -25.51 2.28
C GLY A 182 -3.82 -26.77 3.11
N ALA A 183 -2.73 -27.43 3.53
CA ALA A 183 -2.79 -28.73 4.20
C ALA A 183 -3.65 -28.77 5.47
N TYR A 184 -3.86 -27.62 6.14
CA TYR A 184 -4.61 -27.50 7.39
C TYR A 184 -5.80 -26.53 7.29
N GLY A 185 -6.13 -26.03 6.10
CA GLY A 185 -7.26 -25.14 5.85
C GLY A 185 -7.12 -23.71 6.43
N GLN A 186 -5.93 -23.34 6.93
CA GLN A 186 -5.69 -22.09 7.64
C GLN A 186 -4.78 -21.12 6.87
N GLY A 187 -4.60 -21.41 5.59
CA GLY A 187 -3.84 -20.59 4.66
C GLY A 187 -2.40 -21.05 4.43
N THR A 188 -1.80 -20.46 3.41
CA THR A 188 -0.45 -20.82 2.95
C THR A 188 0.42 -19.60 2.66
N VAL A 189 1.72 -19.82 2.59
CA VAL A 189 2.64 -19.00 1.80
C VAL A 189 3.05 -19.81 0.58
N PHE A 190 3.01 -19.21 -0.59
CA PHE A 190 3.43 -19.84 -1.84
C PHE A 190 4.45 -18.96 -2.59
N GLN A 191 5.17 -19.60 -3.49
CA GLN A 191 6.00 -18.92 -4.48
C GLN A 191 5.63 -19.35 -5.90
N ILE A 192 5.77 -18.44 -6.85
CA ILE A 192 5.52 -18.72 -8.26
C ILE A 192 6.50 -17.93 -9.13
N SER A 193 7.04 -18.59 -10.17
CA SER A 193 7.88 -17.93 -11.18
C SER A 193 7.02 -17.19 -12.22
N ALA A 194 7.63 -16.27 -12.98
CA ALA A 194 6.98 -15.59 -14.10
C ALA A 194 6.51 -16.58 -15.22
N SER A 195 7.04 -17.80 -15.24
CA SER A 195 6.64 -18.89 -16.15
C SER A 195 5.53 -19.79 -15.59
N GLY A 196 5.06 -19.57 -14.35
CA GLY A 196 3.98 -20.34 -13.73
C GLY A 196 4.44 -21.56 -12.91
N ILE A 197 5.73 -21.72 -12.61
CA ILE A 197 6.20 -22.79 -11.72
C ILE A 197 5.82 -22.39 -10.28
N PHE A 198 4.84 -23.13 -9.74
CA PHE A 198 4.25 -22.90 -8.42
C PHE A 198 4.82 -23.86 -7.38
N THR A 199 4.96 -23.38 -6.13
CA THR A 199 5.37 -24.20 -4.97
C THR A 199 4.69 -23.64 -3.72
N SER A 200 3.98 -24.48 -2.97
CA SER A 200 3.54 -24.17 -1.59
C SER A 200 4.77 -24.20 -0.68
N VAL A 201 5.08 -23.10 -0.01
CA VAL A 201 6.26 -22.94 0.84
C VAL A 201 5.94 -23.29 2.29
N HIS A 202 4.77 -22.88 2.78
CA HIS A 202 4.34 -23.10 4.15
C HIS A 202 2.82 -23.21 4.21
N SER A 203 2.30 -24.14 5.03
CA SER A 203 0.88 -24.23 5.39
C SER A 203 0.75 -23.97 6.88
N PHE A 204 -0.04 -22.95 7.21
CA PHE A 204 -0.23 -22.49 8.60
C PHE A 204 -1.04 -23.45 9.43
N CYS A 205 -0.81 -23.42 10.76
CA CYS A 205 -1.60 -24.16 11.76
C CYS A 205 -1.41 -25.67 11.71
N ALA A 206 -0.19 -26.15 11.47
CA ALA A 206 0.14 -27.57 11.58
C ALA A 206 -0.06 -28.14 12.99
N ASN A 207 0.02 -27.29 14.02
CA ASN A 207 -0.11 -27.65 15.42
C ASN A 207 -1.37 -27.04 16.04
N SER A 208 -1.93 -27.71 17.05
CA SER A 208 -3.10 -27.21 17.80
C SER A 208 -2.80 -25.83 18.41
N GLY A 209 -3.78 -24.92 18.30
CA GLY A 209 -3.66 -23.53 18.73
C GLY A 209 -2.95 -22.62 17.73
N CYS A 210 -2.55 -23.13 16.57
CA CYS A 210 -1.92 -22.37 15.48
C CYS A 210 -0.79 -21.45 15.96
N PRO A 211 0.30 -21.97 16.55
CA PRO A 211 1.36 -21.15 17.12
C PRO A 211 2.06 -20.28 16.07
N ASP A 212 2.06 -20.68 14.81
CA ASP A 212 2.57 -19.95 13.68
C ASP A 212 1.56 -18.95 13.07
N GLY A 213 0.33 -18.95 13.57
CA GLY A 213 -0.76 -18.12 13.10
C GLY A 213 -1.73 -18.80 12.16
N SER A 214 -2.75 -18.06 11.70
CA SER A 214 -3.73 -18.50 10.69
C SER A 214 -4.26 -17.30 9.93
N SER A 215 -4.75 -17.52 8.71
CA SER A 215 -5.20 -16.48 7.78
C SER A 215 -4.13 -15.39 7.57
N PRO A 216 -3.01 -15.72 6.89
CA PRO A 216 -1.94 -14.77 6.64
C PRO A 216 -2.40 -13.62 5.75
N ASN A 217 -1.88 -12.42 6.05
CA ASN A 217 -1.99 -11.23 5.21
C ASN A 217 -0.83 -11.19 4.19
N GLY A 218 -0.77 -10.10 3.41
CA GLY A 218 0.27 -9.91 2.41
C GLY A 218 1.69 -9.86 2.98
N LEU A 219 2.66 -10.06 2.10
CA LEU A 219 4.08 -10.10 2.42
C LEU A 219 4.78 -8.80 2.05
N THR A 220 5.88 -8.52 2.72
CA THR A 220 6.83 -7.44 2.40
C THR A 220 8.25 -7.99 2.46
N GLN A 221 9.08 -7.72 1.45
CA GLN A 221 10.49 -8.07 1.53
C GLN A 221 11.24 -7.02 2.34
N GLY A 222 11.96 -7.47 3.38
CA GLY A 222 12.83 -6.63 4.18
C GLY A 222 14.16 -6.32 3.48
N VAL A 223 14.85 -5.31 3.98
CA VAL A 223 16.20 -4.92 3.49
C VAL A 223 17.25 -6.03 3.68
N ASP A 224 17.00 -7.00 4.54
CA ASP A 224 17.82 -8.20 4.78
C ASP A 224 17.53 -9.34 3.78
N GLY A 225 16.59 -9.12 2.84
CA GLY A 225 16.19 -10.09 1.83
C GLY A 225 15.17 -11.14 2.29
N ASN A 226 14.84 -11.20 3.59
CA ASN A 226 13.78 -12.06 4.10
C ASN A 226 12.39 -11.47 3.80
N LEU A 227 11.38 -12.33 3.85
CA LEU A 227 9.99 -11.92 3.72
C LEU A 227 9.37 -11.80 5.11
N TYR A 228 8.55 -10.79 5.30
CA TYR A 228 7.85 -10.51 6.54
C TYR A 228 6.36 -10.41 6.29
N GLY A 229 5.57 -10.98 7.19
CA GLY A 229 4.12 -10.94 7.11
C GLY A 229 3.46 -11.04 8.47
N THR A 230 2.15 -10.85 8.47
CA THR A 230 1.32 -11.01 9.66
C THR A 230 0.21 -12.02 9.38
N THR A 231 -0.35 -12.61 10.43
CA THR A 231 -1.56 -13.40 10.34
C THR A 231 -2.71 -12.73 11.08
N LEU A 232 -3.92 -12.85 10.58
CA LEU A 232 -5.11 -12.24 11.19
C LEU A 232 -5.44 -12.85 12.55
N SER A 233 -5.12 -14.13 12.73
CA SER A 233 -5.47 -14.95 13.91
C SER A 233 -4.36 -15.92 14.26
N GLY A 234 -4.54 -16.69 15.33
CA GLY A 234 -3.54 -17.65 15.82
C GLY A 234 -2.48 -17.00 16.71
N GLY A 235 -1.42 -17.75 17.02
CA GLY A 235 -0.39 -17.42 17.98
C GLY A 235 -0.63 -18.01 19.38
N VAL A 236 0.44 -18.30 20.13
CA VAL A 236 0.36 -18.83 21.50
C VAL A 236 0.30 -17.67 22.50
N THR A 237 -0.63 -17.71 23.45
CA THR A 237 -1.09 -16.58 24.27
C THR A 237 -0.34 -16.38 25.59
N ASP A 238 0.84 -16.90 25.80
CA ASP A 238 1.52 -16.91 27.12
C ASP A 238 1.70 -15.53 27.77
N ASN A 239 1.59 -14.44 27.02
CA ASN A 239 1.76 -13.07 27.51
C ASN A 239 0.61 -12.10 27.22
N CYS A 240 -0.50 -12.56 26.63
CA CYS A 240 -1.65 -11.72 26.32
C CYS A 240 -2.77 -11.97 27.33
N ASN A 241 -2.86 -11.21 28.43
CA ASN A 241 -3.84 -11.35 29.53
C ASN A 241 -5.34 -11.44 29.12
N SER A 242 -5.68 -11.62 27.85
CA SER A 242 -7.03 -11.59 27.32
C SER A 242 -7.58 -12.96 26.84
N GLY A 243 -6.80 -14.02 26.87
CA GLY A 243 -7.25 -15.38 26.49
C GLY A 243 -7.63 -15.57 25.01
N SER A 244 -7.44 -14.58 24.15
CA SER A 244 -7.71 -14.66 22.71
C SER A 244 -6.45 -14.39 21.91
N THR A 245 -6.18 -15.27 20.95
CA THR A 245 -5.10 -15.13 19.96
C THR A 245 -5.45 -14.04 18.95
N SER A 246 -4.51 -13.17 18.65
CA SER A 246 -4.78 -11.93 17.92
C SER A 246 -3.95 -11.78 16.65
N GLY A 247 -3.35 -12.88 16.19
CA GLY A 247 -2.46 -12.92 15.03
C GLY A 247 -0.98 -12.91 15.40
N THR A 248 -0.14 -13.20 14.42
CA THR A 248 1.31 -13.29 14.56
C THR A 248 2.03 -12.34 13.63
N PHE A 249 3.26 -12.00 13.96
CA PHE A 249 4.27 -11.46 13.07
C PHE A 249 5.30 -12.54 12.78
N PHE A 250 5.56 -12.82 11.53
CA PHE A 250 6.49 -13.86 11.11
C PHE A 250 7.52 -13.38 10.10
N GLN A 251 8.65 -14.07 10.05
CA GLN A 251 9.68 -13.97 9.04
C GLN A 251 9.70 -15.28 8.24
N LEU A 252 9.86 -15.17 6.94
CA LEU A 252 10.12 -16.30 6.04
C LEU A 252 11.44 -16.06 5.31
N THR A 253 12.40 -16.96 5.47
CA THR A 253 13.66 -16.88 4.72
C THR A 253 13.44 -17.28 3.25
N PRO A 254 14.30 -16.86 2.30
CA PRO A 254 14.25 -17.34 0.91
C PRO A 254 14.38 -18.85 0.76
N ALA A 255 14.92 -19.54 1.78
CA ALA A 255 15.03 -21.01 1.82
C ALA A 255 13.72 -21.69 2.30
N GLY A 256 12.66 -20.92 2.63
CA GLY A 256 11.36 -21.45 3.05
C GLY A 256 11.21 -21.71 4.55
N THR A 257 12.13 -21.27 5.39
CA THR A 257 12.00 -21.41 6.84
C THR A 257 11.17 -20.26 7.40
N LEU A 258 10.01 -20.58 8.00
CA LEU A 258 9.15 -19.63 8.69
C LEU A 258 9.50 -19.61 10.19
N THR A 259 9.60 -18.40 10.75
CA THR A 259 9.80 -18.14 12.18
C THR A 259 8.76 -17.16 12.68
N THR A 260 7.98 -17.52 13.68
CA THR A 260 7.10 -16.59 14.39
C THR A 260 7.96 -15.69 15.27
N LEU A 261 7.95 -14.39 15.03
CA LEU A 261 8.77 -13.40 15.75
C LEU A 261 8.00 -12.79 16.93
N ALA A 262 6.69 -12.60 16.79
CA ALA A 262 5.84 -12.04 17.82
C ALA A 262 4.37 -12.47 17.67
N VAL A 263 3.62 -12.32 18.76
CA VAL A 263 2.17 -12.47 18.81
C VAL A 263 1.55 -11.13 19.15
N PHE A 264 0.52 -10.74 18.42
CA PHE A 264 -0.24 -9.53 18.71
C PHE A 264 -1.09 -9.73 19.96
N CYS A 265 -1.21 -8.66 20.75
CA CYS A 265 -2.03 -8.61 21.95
C CYS A 265 -2.98 -7.43 21.89
N ARG A 266 -4.12 -7.54 22.58
CA ARG A 266 -5.19 -6.53 22.56
C ARG A 266 -4.68 -5.09 22.76
N LEU A 267 -3.72 -4.87 23.64
CA LEU A 267 -3.18 -3.53 23.93
C LEU A 267 -2.24 -3.00 22.84
N THR A 268 -1.50 -3.87 22.16
CA THR A 268 -0.60 -3.47 21.06
C THR A 268 -1.30 -3.41 19.71
N GLY A 269 -2.52 -3.87 19.65
CA GLY A 269 -3.34 -4.04 18.45
C GLY A 269 -3.76 -5.49 18.28
N ASN A 270 -4.87 -5.70 17.58
CA ASN A 270 -5.49 -6.99 17.32
C ASN A 270 -5.92 -7.04 15.87
N ARG A 271 -5.81 -8.19 15.23
CA ARG A 271 -6.16 -8.38 13.83
C ARG A 271 -5.39 -7.42 12.91
N PRO A 272 -4.08 -7.59 12.76
CA PRO A 272 -3.34 -6.87 11.73
C PRO A 272 -4.00 -7.17 10.37
N ASN A 273 -4.32 -6.14 9.60
CA ASN A 273 -5.20 -6.25 8.43
C ASN A 273 -4.58 -5.68 7.16
N SER A 274 -3.29 -5.38 7.17
CA SER A 274 -2.62 -4.77 6.03
C SER A 274 -1.17 -5.24 5.88
N THR A 275 -0.61 -5.01 4.70
CA THR A 275 0.80 -5.25 4.42
C THR A 275 1.69 -4.31 5.22
N LEU A 276 2.89 -4.75 5.47
CA LEU A 276 3.90 -4.00 6.21
C LEU A 276 4.60 -2.98 5.30
N VAL A 277 4.94 -1.81 5.85
CA VAL A 277 5.78 -0.80 5.20
C VAL A 277 7.07 -0.69 5.97
N GLN A 278 8.22 -0.97 5.34
CA GLN A 278 9.52 -0.80 5.98
C GLN A 278 10.03 0.63 5.78
N ALA A 279 10.41 1.29 6.87
CA ALA A 279 11.01 2.62 6.85
C ALA A 279 12.53 2.59 6.81
N ALA A 280 13.15 3.77 6.67
CA ALA A 280 14.61 3.92 6.58
C ALA A 280 15.35 3.48 7.85
N ASN A 281 14.68 3.43 9.01
CA ASN A 281 15.23 2.91 10.26
C ASN A 281 15.29 1.36 10.31
N GLY A 282 14.79 0.69 9.27
CA GLY A 282 14.72 -0.77 9.18
C GLY A 282 13.50 -1.39 9.86
N ASN A 283 12.71 -0.64 10.61
CA ASN A 283 11.49 -1.12 11.27
C ASN A 283 10.31 -1.18 10.29
N PHE A 284 9.35 -2.03 10.61
CA PHE A 284 8.11 -2.20 9.87
C PHE A 284 6.98 -1.46 10.56
N TYR A 285 6.10 -0.87 9.76
CA TYR A 285 4.92 -0.12 10.22
C TYR A 285 3.68 -0.64 9.52
N SER A 286 2.58 -0.74 10.25
CA SER A 286 1.27 -1.11 9.68
C SER A 286 0.14 -0.77 10.65
N THR A 287 -1.05 -1.29 10.38
CA THR A 287 -2.27 -1.05 11.14
C THR A 287 -2.91 -2.34 11.62
N THR A 288 -3.65 -2.24 12.71
CA THR A 288 -4.58 -3.28 13.16
C THR A 288 -6.02 -2.75 13.06
N SER A 289 -6.95 -3.61 12.67
CA SER A 289 -8.38 -3.22 12.59
C SER A 289 -9.06 -3.16 13.95
N ALA A 290 -8.46 -3.72 14.98
CA ALA A 290 -9.00 -3.81 16.32
C ALA A 290 -7.89 -3.68 17.37
N GLY A 291 -8.28 -3.62 18.66
CA GLY A 291 -7.34 -3.41 19.77
C GLY A 291 -6.97 -1.94 19.96
N GLY A 292 -6.03 -1.70 20.87
CA GLY A 292 -5.58 -0.38 21.30
C GLY A 292 -5.68 -0.20 22.81
N ASP A 293 -5.88 1.04 23.26
CA ASP A 293 -6.01 1.42 24.67
C ASP A 293 -7.10 0.62 25.39
N SER A 294 -6.89 0.35 26.69
CA SER A 294 -7.80 -0.44 27.53
C SER A 294 -9.19 0.20 27.72
N THR A 295 -9.32 1.50 27.45
CA THR A 295 -10.56 2.27 27.66
C THR A 295 -11.46 2.35 26.42
N HIS A 296 -10.87 2.24 25.20
CA HIS A 296 -11.56 2.32 23.90
C HIS A 296 -11.14 1.13 23.03
N VAL A 297 -11.51 -0.04 23.47
CA VAL A 297 -11.14 -1.32 22.82
C VAL A 297 -11.80 -1.46 21.45
N ASP A 298 -11.03 -2.08 20.53
CA ASP A 298 -11.47 -2.52 19.21
C ASP A 298 -11.66 -1.42 18.16
N GLN A 299 -10.91 -0.33 18.25
CA GLN A 299 -10.94 0.75 17.25
C GLN A 299 -9.71 0.76 16.32
N GLY A 300 -8.69 -0.05 16.63
CA GLY A 300 -7.47 -0.23 15.84
C GLY A 300 -6.31 0.69 16.22
N THR A 301 -5.13 0.33 15.74
CA THR A 301 -3.87 1.01 16.05
C THR A 301 -3.01 1.23 14.81
N VAL A 302 -2.08 2.19 14.88
CA VAL A 302 -0.85 2.17 14.10
C VAL A 302 0.24 1.61 14.99
N TYR A 303 1.02 0.66 14.49
CA TYR A 303 2.10 0.03 15.23
C TYR A 303 3.41 0.04 14.46
N GLU A 304 4.51 -0.03 15.21
CA GLU A 304 5.87 -0.28 14.75
C GLU A 304 6.32 -1.67 15.17
N MET A 305 7.05 -2.34 14.32
CA MET A 305 7.71 -3.62 14.63
C MET A 305 9.17 -3.58 14.23
N THR A 306 10.04 -4.04 15.12
CA THR A 306 11.43 -4.29 14.75
C THR A 306 11.57 -5.63 14.01
N PRO A 307 12.60 -5.82 13.16
CA PRO A 307 12.88 -7.12 12.55
C PRO A 307 13.12 -8.25 13.57
N ALA A 308 13.45 -7.90 14.82
CA ALA A 308 13.62 -8.84 15.93
C ALA A 308 12.31 -9.23 16.63
N GLY A 309 11.15 -8.67 16.24
CA GLY A 309 9.84 -9.04 16.76
C GLY A 309 9.31 -8.17 17.91
N SER A 310 9.94 -7.03 18.25
CA SER A 310 9.37 -6.09 19.23
C SER A 310 8.25 -5.29 18.58
N ILE A 311 7.02 -5.34 19.14
CA ILE A 311 5.84 -4.59 18.69
C ILE A 311 5.59 -3.42 19.64
N THR A 312 5.40 -2.22 19.09
CA THR A 312 5.05 -1.00 19.84
C THR A 312 3.84 -0.35 19.18
N SER A 313 2.77 -0.09 19.94
CA SER A 313 1.66 0.75 19.47
C SER A 313 2.12 2.20 19.47
N LEU A 314 2.05 2.86 18.31
CA LEU A 314 2.38 4.26 18.15
C LEU A 314 1.17 5.15 18.36
N TYR A 315 0.00 4.67 17.97
CA TYR A 315 -1.25 5.42 18.04
C TYR A 315 -2.44 4.46 18.19
N SER A 316 -3.37 4.81 19.07
CA SER A 316 -4.67 4.14 19.22
C SER A 316 -5.77 5.08 18.77
N PHE A 317 -6.61 4.62 17.83
CA PHE A 317 -7.70 5.42 17.28
C PHE A 317 -8.88 5.56 18.21
N CYS A 318 -9.67 6.63 18.02
CA CYS A 318 -10.95 6.84 18.70
C CYS A 318 -10.83 6.94 20.23
N LEU A 319 -9.78 7.57 20.74
CA LEU A 319 -9.64 7.85 22.17
C LEU A 319 -10.55 9.00 22.65
N GLN A 320 -11.14 9.74 21.72
CA GLN A 320 -12.07 10.84 22.00
C GLN A 320 -13.50 10.46 21.62
N THR A 321 -14.48 11.10 22.27
CA THR A 321 -15.89 10.95 21.89
C THR A 321 -16.07 11.32 20.42
N ASP A 322 -16.92 10.58 19.71
CA ASP A 322 -17.22 10.73 18.26
C ASP A 322 -16.06 10.42 17.30
N CYS A 323 -14.95 9.86 17.81
CA CYS A 323 -13.83 9.40 16.97
C CYS A 323 -13.40 10.40 15.87
N PRO A 324 -12.97 11.61 16.20
CA PRO A 324 -12.61 12.63 15.21
C PRO A 324 -11.38 12.27 14.37
N ASP A 325 -10.61 11.30 14.80
CA ASP A 325 -9.44 10.73 14.11
C ASP A 325 -9.80 9.51 13.24
N GLY A 326 -11.04 9.02 13.34
CA GLY A 326 -11.51 7.81 12.67
C GLY A 326 -11.30 6.55 13.50
N LYS A 327 -11.63 5.41 12.91
CA LYS A 327 -11.46 4.06 13.48
C LYS A 327 -11.33 3.01 12.38
N THR A 328 -10.85 1.81 12.72
CA THR A 328 -10.56 0.75 11.77
C THR A 328 -9.59 1.23 10.67
N PRO A 329 -8.34 1.55 11.04
CA PRO A 329 -7.36 2.01 10.06
C PRO A 329 -7.00 0.92 9.07
N ILE A 330 -6.71 1.31 7.80
CA ILE A 330 -6.41 0.41 6.71
C ILE A 330 -5.11 0.82 6.04
N GLY A 331 -4.03 0.12 6.33
CA GLY A 331 -2.74 0.24 5.67
C GLY A 331 -2.10 1.62 5.70
N LEU A 332 -0.83 1.63 5.36
CA LEU A 332 0.01 2.81 5.34
C LEU A 332 0.74 2.94 4.00
N ALA A 333 1.02 4.16 3.59
CA ALA A 333 1.93 4.51 2.51
C ALA A 333 3.04 5.42 3.07
N LEU A 334 4.30 5.14 2.72
CA LEU A 334 5.44 5.96 3.13
C LEU A 334 5.57 7.19 2.22
N GLY A 335 5.54 8.38 2.82
CA GLY A 335 5.82 9.65 2.16
C GLY A 335 7.30 9.85 1.84
N THR A 336 7.59 10.84 0.99
CA THR A 336 8.98 11.27 0.72
C THR A 336 9.57 12.11 1.85
N ASP A 337 8.76 12.52 2.79
CA ASP A 337 9.10 13.26 4.02
C ASP A 337 9.41 12.33 5.21
N GLY A 338 9.24 11.02 5.03
CA GLY A 338 9.44 10.00 6.07
C GLY A 338 8.24 9.78 6.99
N ASN A 339 7.12 10.49 6.78
CA ASN A 339 5.86 10.24 7.47
C ASN A 339 5.05 9.15 6.78
N PHE A 340 4.10 8.57 7.50
CA PHE A 340 3.17 7.58 6.96
C PHE A 340 1.81 8.23 6.73
N TYR A 341 1.15 7.78 5.67
CA TYR A 341 -0.18 8.26 5.26
C TYR A 341 -1.13 7.07 5.19
N GLY A 342 -2.24 7.14 5.89
CA GLY A 342 -3.21 6.07 5.99
C GLY A 342 -4.63 6.55 5.87
N THR A 343 -5.55 5.58 5.84
CA THR A 343 -6.99 5.83 5.87
C THR A 343 -7.64 5.09 7.02
N THR A 344 -8.79 5.57 7.48
CA THR A 344 -9.68 4.81 8.36
C THR A 344 -10.96 4.49 7.61
N GLU A 345 -11.47 3.26 7.73
CA GLU A 345 -12.70 2.84 7.06
C GLU A 345 -13.92 3.59 7.61
N LEU A 346 -13.92 3.81 8.92
CA LEU A 346 -15.06 4.35 9.67
C LEU A 346 -14.63 5.58 10.48
N ALA A 347 -15.62 6.39 10.84
CA ALA A 347 -15.51 7.49 11.82
C ALA A 347 -16.80 7.54 12.65
N ASP A 348 -17.37 8.72 12.89
CA ASP A 348 -18.65 8.88 13.59
C ASP A 348 -19.87 8.57 12.69
N ALA A 349 -21.06 8.86 13.18
CA ALA A 349 -22.30 8.61 12.44
C ALA A 349 -22.45 9.48 11.17
N THR A 350 -21.75 10.62 11.11
CA THR A 350 -21.83 11.60 10.01
C THR A 350 -20.67 11.51 9.04
N GLN A 351 -19.55 10.88 9.46
CA GLN A 351 -18.32 10.72 8.70
C GLN A 351 -18.07 9.24 8.42
N LYS A 352 -17.65 8.93 7.22
CA LYS A 352 -17.44 7.56 6.73
C LYS A 352 -15.98 7.34 6.37
N GLY A 353 -15.10 7.58 7.35
CA GLY A 353 -13.65 7.41 7.25
C GLY A 353 -12.87 8.73 7.15
N THR A 354 -11.57 8.61 7.30
CA THR A 354 -10.62 9.73 7.25
C THR A 354 -9.41 9.38 6.40
N ILE A 355 -8.66 10.41 6.00
CA ILE A 355 -7.27 10.28 5.59
C ILE A 355 -6.42 10.97 6.65
N TYR A 356 -5.34 10.34 7.09
CA TYR A 356 -4.44 10.88 8.09
C TYR A 356 -2.97 10.77 7.67
N GLU A 357 -2.16 11.63 8.26
CA GLU A 357 -0.71 11.56 8.32
C GLU A 357 -0.29 11.19 9.74
N ILE A 358 0.72 10.35 9.87
CA ILE A 358 1.32 10.02 11.16
C ILE A 358 2.84 10.00 11.05
N THR A 359 3.51 10.69 11.99
CA THR A 359 4.97 10.65 12.06
C THR A 359 5.46 9.33 12.65
N PRO A 360 6.73 8.92 12.44
CA PRO A 360 7.31 7.76 13.11
C PRO A 360 7.30 7.85 14.65
N ALA A 361 7.14 9.05 15.20
CA ALA A 361 6.98 9.29 16.64
C ALA A 361 5.54 9.19 17.14
N GLY A 362 4.57 8.81 16.28
CA GLY A 362 3.16 8.62 16.64
C GLY A 362 2.31 9.91 16.68
N GLN A 363 2.79 11.04 16.14
CA GLN A 363 1.99 12.26 16.03
C GLN A 363 1.06 12.16 14.83
N LEU A 364 -0.25 12.07 15.06
CA LEU A 364 -1.27 11.95 14.02
C LEU A 364 -1.92 13.30 13.69
N THR A 365 -2.14 13.54 12.41
CA THR A 365 -2.89 14.67 11.86
C THR A 365 -3.93 14.18 10.88
N THR A 366 -5.20 14.45 11.10
CA THR A 366 -6.26 14.16 10.14
C THR A 366 -6.21 15.17 8.98
N LEU A 367 -6.09 14.66 7.75
CA LEU A 367 -5.95 15.46 6.54
C LEU A 367 -7.27 15.66 5.81
N HIS A 368 -8.15 14.67 5.84
CA HIS A 368 -9.44 14.71 5.14
C HIS A 368 -10.48 13.86 5.86
N PHE A 369 -11.74 14.34 5.82
CA PHE A 369 -12.91 13.62 6.30
C PHE A 369 -13.82 13.28 5.12
N PHE A 370 -14.20 12.02 4.98
CA PHE A 370 -15.21 11.63 4.02
C PHE A 370 -16.61 11.96 4.57
N THR A 371 -17.15 13.08 4.13
CA THR A 371 -18.43 13.64 4.62
C THR A 371 -19.49 13.63 3.52
N ALA A 372 -20.77 13.52 3.94
CA ALA A 372 -21.89 13.65 3.01
C ALA A 372 -22.19 15.14 2.70
N THR A 373 -22.43 15.44 1.43
CA THR A 373 -23.01 16.70 1.00
C THR A 373 -24.46 16.44 0.57
N ASN A 374 -25.42 17.07 1.25
CA ASN A 374 -26.85 16.83 1.07
C ASN A 374 -27.25 15.34 1.16
N GLY A 375 -26.65 14.61 2.11
CA GLY A 375 -26.90 13.17 2.31
C GLY A 375 -26.18 12.23 1.33
N ASN A 376 -25.39 12.77 0.37
CA ASN A 376 -24.65 11.97 -0.60
C ASN A 376 -23.15 12.09 -0.37
N PHE A 377 -22.44 10.96 -0.40
CA PHE A 377 -20.98 10.88 -0.32
C PHE A 377 -20.36 10.93 -1.72
N LEU A 378 -20.50 12.06 -2.43
CA LEU A 378 -20.02 12.21 -3.80
C LEU A 378 -18.48 12.08 -3.90
N GLY A 379 -17.75 12.44 -2.85
CA GLY A 379 -16.31 12.27 -2.74
C GLY A 379 -15.87 10.83 -2.41
N GLY A 380 -16.82 9.95 -2.15
CA GLY A 380 -16.59 8.59 -1.66
C GLY A 380 -16.83 8.46 -0.16
N SER A 381 -16.88 7.23 0.32
CA SER A 381 -16.95 6.85 1.73
C SER A 381 -16.38 5.45 1.95
N ASN A 382 -16.01 5.14 3.17
CA ASN A 382 -15.40 3.87 3.52
C ASN A 382 -14.16 3.61 2.64
N PRO A 383 -13.03 4.32 2.85
CA PRO A 383 -11.79 4.04 2.13
C PRO A 383 -11.40 2.57 2.25
N VAL A 384 -10.79 2.02 1.22
CA VAL A 384 -10.38 0.62 1.15
C VAL A 384 -8.93 0.51 0.69
N GLY A 385 -8.17 -0.37 1.33
CA GLY A 385 -6.75 -0.60 1.05
C GLY A 385 -5.84 0.62 1.34
N PRO A 386 -4.54 0.42 1.33
CA PRO A 386 -3.57 1.50 1.45
C PRO A 386 -3.59 2.40 0.21
N MET A 387 -3.35 3.70 0.40
CA MET A 387 -3.12 4.63 -0.70
C MET A 387 -1.79 4.33 -1.40
N VAL A 388 -1.69 4.67 -2.68
CA VAL A 388 -0.42 4.66 -3.41
C VAL A 388 0.11 6.08 -3.55
N LEU A 389 1.37 6.31 -3.16
CA LEU A 389 2.07 7.54 -3.48
C LEU A 389 2.63 7.41 -4.91
N HIS A 390 2.09 8.20 -5.84
CA HIS A 390 2.57 8.28 -7.21
C HIS A 390 3.84 9.15 -7.30
N THR A 391 4.71 8.88 -8.28
CA THR A 391 5.99 9.60 -8.43
C THR A 391 5.86 11.09 -8.73
N ASN A 392 4.64 11.60 -8.97
CA ASN A 392 4.36 13.04 -9.05
C ASN A 392 4.21 13.72 -7.66
N GLY A 393 4.28 12.96 -6.56
CA GLY A 393 4.11 13.46 -5.18
C GLY A 393 2.66 13.49 -4.68
N THR A 394 1.70 12.91 -5.42
CA THR A 394 0.28 12.86 -5.05
C THR A 394 -0.09 11.45 -4.60
N PHE A 395 -0.88 11.33 -3.55
CA PHE A 395 -1.50 10.08 -3.13
C PHE A 395 -2.77 9.79 -3.93
N TYR A 396 -2.99 8.52 -4.25
CA TYR A 396 -4.21 8.02 -4.87
C TYR A 396 -4.77 6.89 -4.05
N GLY A 397 -6.08 6.86 -3.87
CA GLY A 397 -6.76 5.84 -3.08
C GLY A 397 -8.15 5.55 -3.61
N LEU A 398 -8.80 4.60 -2.95
CA LEU A 398 -10.09 4.05 -3.32
C LEU A 398 -11.06 4.16 -2.16
N THR A 399 -12.34 4.29 -2.46
CA THR A 399 -13.43 4.14 -1.48
C THR A 399 -14.35 3.02 -1.93
N GLY A 400 -14.78 2.17 -0.99
CA GLY A 400 -15.70 1.06 -1.30
C GLY A 400 -17.13 1.51 -1.52
N LEU A 401 -17.50 2.70 -1.01
CA LEU A 401 -18.85 3.25 -1.14
C LEU A 401 -18.80 4.73 -1.57
N GLY A 402 -19.98 5.30 -1.82
CA GLY A 402 -20.13 6.70 -2.26
C GLY A 402 -19.94 6.85 -3.76
N GLY A 403 -19.65 8.08 -4.21
CA GLY A 403 -19.66 8.44 -5.61
C GLY A 403 -21.07 8.59 -6.19
N LYS A 404 -21.17 8.77 -7.51
CA LYS A 404 -22.45 9.05 -8.21
C LYS A 404 -23.48 7.92 -8.10
N LYS A 405 -23.03 6.69 -7.92
CA LYS A 405 -23.87 5.49 -7.84
C LYS A 405 -23.85 4.80 -6.46
N GLY A 406 -23.08 5.33 -5.50
CA GLY A 406 -22.92 4.72 -4.19
C GLY A 406 -21.95 3.54 -4.13
N ILE A 407 -21.25 3.25 -5.24
CA ILE A 407 -20.48 2.02 -5.47
C ILE A 407 -18.97 2.22 -5.18
N GLY A 408 -18.54 3.45 -4.94
CA GLY A 408 -17.16 3.79 -4.67
C GLY A 408 -16.53 4.74 -5.67
N THR A 409 -15.35 5.23 -5.31
CA THR A 409 -14.60 6.24 -6.09
C THR A 409 -13.12 5.95 -6.13
N ILE A 410 -12.45 6.57 -7.11
CA ILE A 410 -11.01 6.80 -7.08
C ILE A 410 -10.80 8.26 -6.70
N PHE A 411 -9.93 8.53 -5.72
CA PHE A 411 -9.60 9.88 -5.29
C PHE A 411 -8.09 10.14 -5.37
N SER A 412 -7.73 11.42 -5.34
CA SER A 412 -6.36 11.89 -5.14
C SER A 412 -6.29 12.85 -3.95
N LEU A 413 -5.15 12.85 -3.27
CA LEU A 413 -4.79 13.80 -2.22
C LEU A 413 -3.39 14.35 -2.51
N ALA A 414 -3.31 15.64 -2.84
CA ALA A 414 -2.06 16.37 -2.92
C ALA A 414 -1.74 16.98 -1.56
N THR A 415 -0.60 16.60 -0.99
CA THR A 415 -0.12 17.08 0.33
C THR A 415 1.08 18.02 0.18
N GLY A 416 1.50 18.32 -1.05
CA GLY A 416 2.68 19.13 -1.33
C GLY A 416 3.99 18.35 -1.36
N LEU A 417 3.97 17.04 -1.27
CA LEU A 417 5.18 16.23 -1.42
C LEU A 417 5.81 16.43 -2.81
N PRO A 418 7.15 16.52 -2.90
CA PRO A 418 7.81 16.71 -4.17
C PRO A 418 7.75 15.45 -5.04
N PRO A 419 7.85 15.58 -6.38
CA PRO A 419 8.10 14.45 -7.26
C PRO A 419 9.39 13.73 -6.89
N PHE A 420 9.40 12.41 -7.09
CA PHE A 420 10.45 11.49 -6.70
C PHE A 420 10.57 10.32 -7.70
N VAL A 421 11.46 9.37 -7.45
CA VAL A 421 11.58 8.15 -8.25
C VAL A 421 11.34 6.90 -7.41
N LYS A 422 10.87 5.84 -8.05
CA LYS A 422 10.75 4.48 -7.49
C LYS A 422 11.58 3.51 -8.30
N THR A 423 12.17 2.53 -7.65
CA THR A 423 12.90 1.45 -8.32
C THR A 423 12.11 0.15 -8.26
N ILE A 424 12.19 -0.63 -9.33
CA ILE A 424 11.63 -1.97 -9.43
C ILE A 424 12.71 -2.88 -9.99
N PRO A 425 13.21 -3.80 -9.16
CA PRO A 425 12.92 -4.03 -7.74
C PRO A 425 13.54 -2.93 -6.85
N THR A 426 13.29 -3.01 -5.55
CA THR A 426 13.92 -2.14 -4.53
C THR A 426 15.24 -2.69 -4.00
N SER A 427 15.62 -3.91 -4.44
CA SER A 427 16.88 -4.58 -4.08
C SER A 427 17.38 -5.42 -5.25
N ALA A 428 18.66 -5.32 -5.58
CA ALA A 428 19.29 -6.16 -6.58
C ALA A 428 20.83 -6.09 -6.52
N ALA A 429 21.49 -7.18 -6.92
CA ALA A 429 22.94 -7.24 -7.04
C ALA A 429 23.46 -6.39 -8.23
N ALA A 430 24.74 -6.03 -8.19
CA ALA A 430 25.41 -5.36 -9.31
C ALA A 430 25.24 -6.15 -10.62
N GLY A 431 24.95 -5.43 -11.72
CA GLY A 431 24.68 -6.00 -13.03
C GLY A 431 23.21 -6.34 -13.29
N THR A 432 22.34 -6.31 -12.29
CA THR A 432 20.91 -6.59 -12.44
C THR A 432 20.16 -5.42 -13.05
N ASN A 433 19.19 -5.70 -13.92
CA ASN A 433 18.31 -4.69 -14.50
C ASN A 433 17.35 -4.12 -13.47
N VAL A 434 17.16 -2.79 -13.54
CA VAL A 434 16.25 -2.03 -12.69
C VAL A 434 15.41 -1.09 -13.55
N ILE A 435 14.11 -1.05 -13.31
CA ILE A 435 13.20 -0.03 -13.83
C ILE A 435 13.15 1.10 -12.80
N ILE A 436 13.31 2.34 -13.25
CA ILE A 436 13.09 3.54 -12.44
C ILE A 436 11.84 4.22 -12.96
N LEU A 437 10.82 4.29 -12.11
CA LEU A 437 9.61 5.08 -12.35
C LEU A 437 9.84 6.51 -11.85
N GLY A 438 9.31 7.48 -12.57
CA GLY A 438 9.40 8.88 -12.20
C GLY A 438 8.40 9.74 -12.97
N THR A 439 8.61 11.04 -12.93
CA THR A 439 7.80 12.03 -13.65
C THR A 439 8.71 13.02 -14.33
N ASN A 440 8.42 13.36 -15.61
CA ASN A 440 9.25 14.27 -16.43
C ASN A 440 10.70 13.78 -16.59
N LEU A 441 10.89 12.49 -16.83
CA LEU A 441 12.21 11.86 -17.00
C LEU A 441 12.81 12.09 -18.38
N THR A 442 12.04 12.58 -19.37
CA THR A 442 12.55 12.90 -20.71
C THR A 442 13.72 13.87 -20.62
N GLY A 443 14.86 13.49 -21.25
CA GLY A 443 16.08 14.26 -21.22
C GLY A 443 16.84 14.21 -19.88
N ALA A 444 16.59 13.22 -19.04
CA ALA A 444 17.39 12.98 -17.84
C ALA A 444 18.89 12.88 -18.20
N THR A 445 19.73 13.50 -17.38
CA THR A 445 21.17 13.66 -17.67
C THR A 445 22.06 12.75 -16.83
N ALA A 446 21.56 12.25 -15.69
CA ALA A 446 22.32 11.33 -14.83
C ALA A 446 21.41 10.44 -14.01
N VAL A 447 21.90 9.23 -13.75
CA VAL A 447 21.36 8.27 -12.77
C VAL A 447 22.49 7.80 -11.87
N SER A 448 22.25 7.73 -10.56
CA SER A 448 23.23 7.18 -9.62
C SER A 448 22.55 6.34 -8.52
N PHE A 449 23.25 5.32 -8.06
CA PHE A 449 22.91 4.47 -6.91
C PHE A 449 23.85 4.82 -5.77
N ASN A 450 23.33 5.47 -4.74
CA ASN A 450 24.11 5.99 -3.61
C ASN A 450 25.40 6.72 -4.03
N GLY A 451 25.28 7.60 -5.06
CA GLY A 451 26.40 8.36 -5.62
C GLY A 451 27.18 7.65 -6.74
N THR A 452 27.10 6.32 -6.88
CA THR A 452 27.75 5.58 -7.97
C THR A 452 26.95 5.75 -9.27
N ALA A 453 27.60 6.34 -10.30
CA ALA A 453 26.96 6.63 -11.59
C ALA A 453 26.56 5.33 -12.33
N ALA A 454 25.37 5.31 -12.91
CA ALA A 454 24.84 4.21 -13.70
C ALA A 454 24.64 4.60 -15.16
N LYS A 455 24.85 3.65 -16.07
CA LYS A 455 24.40 3.77 -17.47
C LYS A 455 22.90 3.54 -17.51
N PHE A 456 22.17 4.34 -18.29
CA PHE A 456 20.72 4.26 -18.33
C PHE A 456 20.17 4.58 -19.73
N THR A 457 18.91 4.19 -19.94
CA THR A 457 18.12 4.53 -21.13
C THR A 457 16.80 5.16 -20.67
N VAL A 458 16.49 6.35 -21.16
CA VAL A 458 15.16 6.96 -20.97
C VAL A 458 14.21 6.31 -21.96
N VAL A 459 13.24 5.54 -21.44
CA VAL A 459 12.22 4.84 -22.24
C VAL A 459 11.05 5.78 -22.54
N SER A 460 10.62 6.56 -21.52
CA SER A 460 9.52 7.50 -21.62
C SER A 460 9.67 8.66 -20.63
N SER A 461 8.67 9.53 -20.56
CA SER A 461 8.61 10.58 -19.53
C SER A 461 8.41 10.04 -18.11
N SER A 462 8.06 8.75 -17.96
CA SER A 462 7.76 8.09 -16.68
C SER A 462 8.65 6.88 -16.39
N GLU A 463 9.53 6.51 -17.31
CA GLU A 463 10.34 5.29 -17.19
C GLU A 463 11.78 5.50 -17.65
N ILE A 464 12.71 5.03 -16.83
CA ILE A 464 14.12 4.79 -17.16
C ILE A 464 14.43 3.33 -16.91
N THR A 465 15.21 2.71 -17.81
CA THR A 465 15.84 1.40 -17.57
C THR A 465 17.33 1.59 -17.32
N THR A 466 17.86 0.83 -16.36
CA THR A 466 19.27 0.89 -15.97
C THR A 466 19.72 -0.48 -15.43
N THR A 467 21.01 -0.63 -15.17
CA THR A 467 21.57 -1.75 -14.41
C THR A 467 22.25 -1.22 -13.16
N VAL A 468 22.20 -1.99 -12.07
CA VAL A 468 22.95 -1.65 -10.85
C VAL A 468 24.43 -1.59 -11.19
N PRO A 469 25.13 -0.44 -11.02
CA PRO A 469 26.52 -0.31 -11.42
C PRO A 469 27.45 -1.09 -10.49
N GLY A 470 28.59 -1.57 -11.04
CA GLY A 470 29.64 -2.14 -10.23
C GLY A 470 30.16 -1.17 -9.19
N GLY A 471 30.29 -1.61 -7.94
CA GLY A 471 30.69 -0.76 -6.81
C GLY A 471 29.57 0.09 -6.22
N ALA A 472 28.32 -0.06 -6.66
CA ALA A 472 27.17 0.53 -5.98
C ALA A 472 27.05 -0.02 -4.56
N THR A 473 26.59 0.82 -3.65
CA THR A 473 26.24 0.46 -2.27
C THR A 473 24.79 0.78 -2.00
N SER A 474 24.21 0.16 -0.98
CA SER A 474 22.83 0.44 -0.56
C SER A 474 22.64 1.92 -0.21
N GLY A 475 21.53 2.50 -0.66
CA GLY A 475 21.21 3.90 -0.42
C GLY A 475 20.23 4.49 -1.44
N THR A 476 20.21 5.80 -1.55
CA THR A 476 19.27 6.54 -2.40
C THR A 476 19.62 6.40 -3.89
N VAL A 477 18.62 6.10 -4.70
CA VAL A 477 18.71 6.23 -6.16
C VAL A 477 18.31 7.65 -6.55
N THR A 478 19.18 8.32 -7.30
CA THR A 478 18.98 9.72 -7.74
C THR A 478 18.97 9.80 -9.25
N VAL A 479 17.95 10.46 -9.79
CA VAL A 479 17.85 10.84 -11.21
C VAL A 479 17.98 12.37 -11.32
N THR A 480 18.88 12.86 -12.19
CA THR A 480 18.99 14.27 -12.53
C THR A 480 18.21 14.52 -13.81
N THR A 481 17.18 15.37 -13.76
CA THR A 481 16.33 15.71 -14.92
C THR A 481 17.04 16.67 -15.88
N ALA A 482 16.49 16.91 -17.07
CA ALA A 482 17.01 17.87 -18.04
C ALA A 482 17.22 19.28 -17.48
N GLY A 483 16.38 19.72 -16.52
CA GLY A 483 16.50 21.00 -15.83
C GLY A 483 17.46 21.00 -14.64
N GLY A 484 18.23 19.93 -14.41
CA GLY A 484 19.17 19.81 -13.29
C GLY A 484 18.52 19.50 -11.93
N LYS A 485 17.18 19.35 -11.85
CA LYS A 485 16.49 18.93 -10.63
C LYS A 485 16.81 17.50 -10.30
N LYS A 486 17.13 17.21 -9.04
CA LYS A 486 17.33 15.85 -8.53
C LYS A 486 16.01 15.27 -8.03
N LEU A 487 15.70 14.06 -8.47
CA LEU A 487 14.61 13.24 -7.98
C LEU A 487 15.22 12.05 -7.24
N ASN A 488 14.96 11.93 -5.96
CA ASN A 488 15.49 10.89 -5.11
C ASN A 488 14.44 9.78 -4.91
N SER A 489 14.88 8.55 -4.68
CA SER A 489 13.97 7.48 -4.26
C SER A 489 13.48 7.72 -2.83
N ASN A 490 12.20 7.42 -2.56
CA ASN A 490 11.62 7.48 -1.21
C ASN A 490 11.96 6.25 -0.35
N VAL A 491 12.39 5.18 -0.99
CA VAL A 491 12.90 3.95 -0.35
C VAL A 491 14.36 3.78 -0.74
N MET A 492 15.20 3.37 0.21
CA MET A 492 16.60 3.04 -0.07
C MET A 492 16.70 1.78 -0.92
N PHE A 493 17.46 1.85 -2.00
CA PHE A 493 17.79 0.68 -2.81
C PHE A 493 18.82 -0.17 -2.10
N GLN A 494 18.61 -1.47 -2.03
CA GLN A 494 19.51 -2.42 -1.38
C GLN A 494 20.41 -3.10 -2.42
N VAL A 495 21.71 -3.08 -2.18
CA VAL A 495 22.71 -3.85 -2.93
C VAL A 495 23.24 -4.93 -2.00
N PRO A 496 22.85 -6.22 -2.21
CA PRO A 496 23.28 -7.34 -1.39
C PRO A 496 24.79 -7.62 -1.42
#